data_5ae99b9b3c21706e09391223fad7cb90
#
_entry.id   5ae99b9b3c21706e09391223fad7cb90
#
_cell.length_a   1.000
_cell.length_b   1.000
_cell.length_c   1.000
_cell.angle_alpha   90.00
_cell.angle_beta   90.00
_cell.angle_gamma   90.00
#
_symmetry.space_group_name_H-M   'P 1'
#
loop_
_entity.id
_entity.type
_entity.pdbx_description
1 polymer ?
#
loop_
_entity_poly.entity_id
_entity_poly.type
_entity_poly.pdbx_seq_one_letter_code
_entity_poly.pdbx_strand_id
1 'polypeptide(L)'
;MKYYRYMLAALAVTLMAGCTNLDETIYDQVSSENYYNTQMDVVRAVFRPFEHAYWSIQSRHQLEELSGDLVATWKKDDWWEDGGRWSRLHYHTWTVEDELIKNEWVGCFTGIMQCNYVLDDLNTLDPEKYNFSTEEYNNLKAQCRTLRAWFYTRLLGSYRNVPLAVSRDVSLNSEGQVEPRELFDFIEKELRECVQLLDAKDGAAGNGTVQGQWNRAGAAALLVRLYLNAEKWIGESKYTECAALAQQILNGDFGSYALGKTWDEVFDWDNENCQEVLFAFPSAKGYSHYVYSGDLFWWTVPARTIANYLGDTKAGNGDHNCKYGLAPSFAPDGTPYTTELGRPAAKFKKYTEDYRLKLYRNLGDNKREGMMLFGYLDYEENGKAKRVVSPTGDEDLYLRDAVGNFKGCGPDEIPADRTSDMLHGDHSSGWRFVKYPLYMDTDEGQMESDFVEIRLAEVIYSLAECRFREGKVNEAATLLNTVRRRNYPENAVAKYLYAPEGPVTLTQAELLDEWGREFFHEGRRRTDLIRFDKFCKGVWWDKTPDKDNHTEIFPLHRDVLSSNPALKQNTGY
;
A
#
# COMPACT_ATOMS: atom_id res chain seq x y z
N MET A 1 -6.88 16.10 83.93
CA MET A 1 -7.40 16.65 82.65
C MET A 1 -6.38 17.58 81.90
N LYS A 2 -5.47 18.27 82.53
CA LYS A 2 -4.48 19.14 81.81
C LYS A 2 -3.45 18.33 81.00
N TYR A 3 -2.97 17.21 81.51
CA TYR A 3 -1.95 16.38 80.82
C TYR A 3 -2.47 15.67 79.54
N TYR A 4 -3.76 15.31 79.49
CA TYR A 4 -4.38 14.72 78.30
C TYR A 4 -4.49 15.68 77.11
N ARG A 5 -4.64 17.00 77.41
CA ARG A 5 -4.66 18.04 76.37
C ARG A 5 -3.30 18.29 75.76
N TYR A 6 -2.23 18.17 76.53
CA TYR A 6 -0.87 18.30 76.01
C TYR A 6 -0.41 17.06 75.21
N MET A 7 -0.87 15.86 75.61
CA MET A 7 -0.62 14.64 74.84
C MET A 7 -1.36 14.63 73.52
N LEU A 8 -2.60 15.09 73.45
CA LEU A 8 -3.34 15.25 72.20
C LEU A 8 -2.76 16.33 71.27
N ALA A 9 -2.26 17.42 71.84
CA ALA A 9 -1.60 18.46 71.06
C ALA A 9 -0.23 17.99 70.51
N ALA A 10 0.54 17.22 71.28
CA ALA A 10 1.79 16.64 70.81
C ALA A 10 1.56 15.56 69.70
N LEU A 11 0.48 14.74 69.83
CA LEU A 11 0.13 13.76 68.80
C LEU A 11 -0.36 14.41 67.51
N ALA A 12 -1.05 15.57 67.61
CA ALA A 12 -1.51 16.32 66.45
C ALA A 12 -0.33 17.01 65.69
N VAL A 13 0.71 17.44 66.40
CA VAL A 13 1.89 18.05 65.80
C VAL A 13 2.80 17.01 65.14
N THR A 14 2.88 15.78 65.67
CA THR A 14 3.60 14.65 65.05
C THR A 14 2.91 14.12 63.81
N LEU A 15 1.59 14.30 63.70
CA LEU A 15 0.85 13.92 62.48
C LEU A 15 0.95 14.96 61.34
N MET A 16 1.38 16.17 61.64
CA MET A 16 1.61 17.20 60.60
C MET A 16 3.07 17.31 60.11
N ALA A 17 3.99 16.53 60.67
CA ALA A 17 5.40 16.52 60.26
C ALA A 17 5.75 15.39 59.27
N GLY A 18 4.76 14.71 58.77
CA GLY A 18 4.92 13.81 57.63
C GLY A 18 4.89 14.64 56.32
N CYS A 19 5.97 15.30 55.97
CA CYS A 19 6.23 15.62 54.59
C CYS A 19 6.43 14.29 53.86
N THR A 20 5.34 13.67 53.50
CA THR A 20 5.37 12.64 52.47
C THR A 20 5.67 13.38 51.18
N ASN A 21 6.87 13.18 50.64
CA ASN A 21 7.13 13.47 49.26
C ASN A 21 6.17 12.56 48.47
N LEU A 22 5.10 13.15 47.94
CA LEU A 22 4.07 12.49 47.15
C LEU A 22 4.51 12.36 45.68
N ASP A 23 5.79 12.50 45.40
CA ASP A 23 6.36 12.12 44.11
C ASP A 23 6.32 10.59 44.01
N GLU A 24 5.23 10.11 43.54
CA GLU A 24 5.02 8.70 43.23
C GLU A 24 5.88 8.37 42.03
N THR A 25 6.99 7.67 42.25
CA THR A 25 7.76 7.08 41.18
C THR A 25 6.96 5.91 40.63
N ILE A 26 6.25 6.15 39.55
CA ILE A 26 5.48 5.11 38.85
C ILE A 26 6.48 4.16 38.19
N TYR A 27 6.76 3.03 38.82
CA TYR A 27 7.65 1.99 38.25
C TYR A 27 6.94 1.08 37.26
N ASP A 28 5.61 1.08 37.23
CA ASP A 28 4.78 0.14 36.46
C ASP A 28 4.21 0.76 35.16
N GLN A 29 4.39 2.05 34.94
CA GLN A 29 3.97 2.72 33.71
C GLN A 29 5.13 3.44 33.05
N VAL A 30 5.29 3.19 31.76
CA VAL A 30 6.26 3.92 30.94
C VAL A 30 5.67 5.30 30.67
N SER A 31 6.31 6.34 31.19
CA SER A 31 6.01 7.76 30.91
C SER A 31 7.18 8.39 30.15
N SER A 32 6.96 9.53 29.51
CA SER A 32 8.06 10.26 28.83
C SER A 32 9.22 10.57 29.77
N GLU A 33 8.97 10.75 31.07
CA GLU A 33 9.98 11.07 32.08
C GLU A 33 10.91 9.90 32.41
N ASN A 34 10.45 8.64 32.28
CA ASN A 34 11.22 7.46 32.61
C ASN A 34 11.59 6.58 31.41
N TYR A 35 11.13 6.93 30.20
CA TYR A 35 11.37 6.15 28.99
C TYR A 35 12.76 6.41 28.39
N TYR A 36 13.16 7.69 28.28
CA TYR A 36 14.39 8.07 27.58
C TYR A 36 15.61 8.00 28.49
N ASN A 37 16.29 6.86 28.54
CA ASN A 37 17.48 6.64 29.34
C ASN A 37 18.76 6.54 28.50
N THR A 38 18.66 6.06 27.27
CA THR A 38 19.76 5.79 26.34
C THR A 38 19.50 6.38 24.96
N GLN A 39 20.55 6.52 24.15
CA GLN A 39 20.44 6.84 22.72
C GLN A 39 19.48 5.92 21.99
N MET A 40 19.55 4.62 22.29
CA MET A 40 18.71 3.60 21.65
C MET A 40 17.23 3.78 21.99
N ASP A 41 16.87 4.28 23.17
CA ASP A 41 15.48 4.54 23.53
C ASP A 41 14.89 5.67 22.66
N VAL A 42 15.70 6.71 22.38
CA VAL A 42 15.30 7.77 21.45
C VAL A 42 15.08 7.22 20.04
N VAL A 43 15.99 6.38 19.55
CA VAL A 43 15.85 5.74 18.23
C VAL A 43 14.60 4.86 18.18
N ARG A 44 14.36 4.03 19.20
CA ARG A 44 13.17 3.18 19.28
C ARG A 44 11.87 3.98 19.27
N ALA A 45 11.82 5.10 20.00
CA ALA A 45 10.67 5.99 20.00
C ALA A 45 10.37 6.51 18.59
N VAL A 46 11.40 6.97 17.86
CA VAL A 46 11.28 7.50 16.49
C VAL A 46 10.72 6.46 15.54
N PHE A 47 11.13 5.19 15.67
CA PHE A 47 10.71 4.13 14.73
C PHE A 47 9.44 3.38 15.17
N ARG A 48 8.90 3.61 16.36
CA ARG A 48 7.63 3.00 16.80
C ARG A 48 6.43 3.35 15.90
N PRO A 49 6.25 4.61 15.43
CA PRO A 49 5.19 4.94 14.45
C PRO A 49 5.32 4.22 13.10
N PHE A 50 6.52 3.79 12.71
CA PHE A 50 6.75 3.06 11.44
C PHE A 50 6.15 1.66 11.47
N GLU A 51 6.20 0.98 12.62
CA GLU A 51 5.54 -0.33 12.77
C GLU A 51 4.02 -0.17 12.60
N HIS A 52 3.42 0.86 13.21
CA HIS A 52 2.00 1.17 13.01
C HIS A 52 1.70 1.55 11.56
N ALA A 53 2.58 2.31 10.89
CA ALA A 53 2.44 2.65 9.48
C ALA A 53 2.39 1.40 8.62
N TYR A 54 3.28 0.43 8.86
CA TYR A 54 3.29 -0.85 8.14
C TYR A 54 1.98 -1.62 8.32
N TRP A 55 1.48 -1.71 9.55
CA TRP A 55 0.16 -2.32 9.83
C TRP A 55 -0.97 -1.62 9.06
N SER A 56 -0.95 -0.30 8.97
CA SER A 56 -2.03 0.50 8.37
C SER A 56 -2.13 0.39 6.85
N ILE A 57 -1.13 -0.19 6.17
CA ILE A 57 -1.10 -0.30 4.70
C ILE A 57 -2.28 -1.11 4.17
N GLN A 58 -2.71 -2.13 4.90
CA GLN A 58 -3.75 -3.05 4.46
C GLN A 58 -5.06 -2.34 4.07
N SER A 59 -5.54 -1.41 4.91
CA SER A 59 -6.79 -0.68 4.61
C SER A 59 -6.66 0.16 3.34
N ARG A 60 -5.57 0.93 3.21
CA ARG A 60 -5.29 1.72 2.01
C ARG A 60 -5.27 0.84 0.77
N HIS A 61 -4.51 -0.24 0.83
CA HIS A 61 -4.32 -1.13 -0.31
C HIS A 61 -5.65 -1.71 -0.79
N GLN A 62 -6.51 -2.15 0.14
CA GLN A 62 -7.84 -2.67 -0.19
C GLN A 62 -8.74 -1.59 -0.80
N LEU A 63 -8.73 -0.39 -0.27
CA LEU A 63 -9.51 0.74 -0.80
C LEU A 63 -9.04 1.15 -2.20
N GLU A 64 -7.73 1.20 -2.44
CA GLU A 64 -7.15 1.60 -3.72
C GLU A 64 -7.33 0.54 -4.83
N GLU A 65 -7.19 -0.75 -4.50
CA GLU A 65 -7.22 -1.81 -5.50
C GLU A 65 -8.63 -2.33 -5.77
N LEU A 66 -9.43 -2.57 -4.71
CA LEU A 66 -10.74 -3.21 -4.87
C LEU A 66 -11.86 -2.24 -5.28
N SER A 67 -11.65 -0.94 -5.20
CA SER A 67 -12.50 0.05 -5.86
C SER A 67 -12.04 0.38 -7.28
N GLY A 68 -10.90 -0.18 -7.71
CA GLY A 68 -10.37 -0.05 -9.07
C GLY A 68 -10.90 -1.11 -10.03
N ASP A 69 -10.33 -1.12 -11.23
CA ASP A 69 -10.80 -1.92 -12.36
C ASP A 69 -9.97 -3.20 -12.63
N LEU A 70 -8.86 -3.44 -11.89
CA LEU A 70 -7.93 -4.52 -12.20
C LEU A 70 -8.17 -5.79 -11.38
N VAL A 71 -8.56 -5.65 -10.13
CA VAL A 71 -8.81 -6.77 -9.21
C VAL A 71 -10.18 -6.66 -8.57
N ALA A 72 -10.77 -7.80 -8.24
CA ALA A 72 -12.06 -7.86 -7.57
C ALA A 72 -12.12 -9.04 -6.60
N THR A 73 -13.09 -9.00 -5.72
CA THR A 73 -13.35 -10.04 -4.74
C THR A 73 -14.83 -10.41 -4.81
N TRP A 74 -15.16 -11.30 -5.71
CA TRP A 74 -16.52 -11.82 -5.90
C TRP A 74 -16.87 -12.90 -4.87
N LYS A 75 -18.15 -13.12 -4.67
CA LYS A 75 -18.64 -14.25 -3.89
C LYS A 75 -18.26 -15.57 -4.59
N LYS A 76 -17.84 -16.56 -3.81
CA LYS A 76 -17.44 -17.88 -4.29
C LYS A 76 -18.31 -18.95 -3.66
N ASP A 77 -19.25 -19.48 -4.40
CA ASP A 77 -20.28 -20.42 -3.92
C ASP A 77 -21.03 -19.88 -2.68
N ASP A 78 -21.17 -20.67 -1.64
CA ASP A 78 -21.73 -20.24 -0.34
C ASP A 78 -20.73 -19.45 0.50
N TRP A 79 -19.55 -19.19 -0.03
CA TRP A 79 -18.43 -18.68 0.71
C TRP A 79 -18.19 -17.21 0.40
N TRP A 80 -18.36 -16.36 1.43
CA TRP A 80 -17.57 -15.21 1.59
C TRP A 80 -17.95 -13.96 0.78
N GLU A 81 -19.00 -13.34 1.22
CA GLU A 81 -19.39 -12.01 0.76
C GLU A 81 -18.96 -10.88 1.73
N ASP A 82 -18.56 -11.27 2.96
CA ASP A 82 -18.15 -10.33 4.03
C ASP A 82 -19.19 -9.23 4.27
N GLY A 83 -20.48 -9.59 4.26
CA GLY A 83 -21.59 -8.66 4.41
C GLY A 83 -21.73 -7.66 3.25
N GLY A 84 -21.27 -8.03 2.05
CA GLY A 84 -21.34 -7.18 0.85
C GLY A 84 -20.27 -6.11 0.75
N ARG A 85 -19.28 -6.09 1.66
CA ARG A 85 -18.19 -5.12 1.68
C ARG A 85 -17.47 -4.99 0.35
N TRP A 86 -17.12 -6.15 -0.25
CA TRP A 86 -16.35 -6.19 -1.49
C TRP A 86 -17.17 -5.74 -2.70
N SER A 87 -18.44 -6.13 -2.74
CA SER A 87 -19.38 -5.67 -3.76
C SER A 87 -19.58 -4.16 -3.68
N ARG A 88 -19.70 -3.60 -2.45
CA ARG A 88 -19.81 -2.14 -2.28
C ARG A 88 -18.57 -1.39 -2.74
N LEU A 89 -17.36 -1.93 -2.52
CA LEU A 89 -16.14 -1.33 -3.07
C LEU A 89 -16.13 -1.37 -4.60
N HIS A 90 -16.44 -2.51 -5.19
CA HIS A 90 -16.45 -2.68 -6.64
C HIS A 90 -17.47 -1.77 -7.34
N TYR A 91 -18.70 -1.66 -6.79
CA TYR A 91 -19.77 -0.85 -7.38
C TYR A 91 -19.77 0.61 -6.94
N HIS A 92 -18.83 1.04 -6.11
CA HIS A 92 -18.78 2.38 -5.49
C HIS A 92 -20.06 2.73 -4.70
N THR A 93 -20.61 1.74 -4.01
CA THR A 93 -21.86 1.87 -3.22
C THR A 93 -21.61 1.77 -1.72
N TRP A 94 -20.37 2.09 -1.30
CA TRP A 94 -20.02 2.17 0.12
C TRP A 94 -20.86 3.20 0.86
N THR A 95 -20.93 3.00 2.16
CA THR A 95 -21.75 3.80 3.06
C THR A 95 -20.92 4.33 4.23
N VAL A 96 -21.54 5.16 5.06
CA VAL A 96 -20.98 5.65 6.32
C VAL A 96 -20.76 4.55 7.38
N GLU A 97 -21.16 3.31 7.09
CA GLU A 97 -21.04 2.14 7.97
C GLU A 97 -19.87 1.22 7.57
N ASP A 98 -19.13 1.54 6.51
CA ASP A 98 -18.09 0.65 5.99
C ASP A 98 -16.80 0.75 6.80
N GLU A 99 -16.48 -0.34 7.54
CA GLU A 99 -15.35 -0.44 8.45
C GLU A 99 -13.98 -0.22 7.79
N LEU A 100 -13.80 -0.60 6.52
CA LEU A 100 -12.52 -0.34 5.83
C LEU A 100 -12.23 1.14 5.69
N ILE A 101 -13.27 1.92 5.40
CA ILE A 101 -13.17 3.38 5.31
C ILE A 101 -12.84 3.98 6.68
N LYS A 102 -13.49 3.47 7.75
CA LYS A 102 -13.15 3.84 9.13
C LYS A 102 -11.71 3.49 9.48
N ASN A 103 -11.27 2.28 9.11
CA ASN A 103 -9.93 1.80 9.45
C ASN A 103 -8.83 2.65 8.79
N GLU A 104 -9.04 3.13 7.57
CA GLU A 104 -8.12 4.06 6.91
C GLU A 104 -8.00 5.38 7.68
N TRP A 105 -9.13 5.97 8.09
CA TRP A 105 -9.16 7.19 8.90
C TRP A 105 -8.45 7.00 10.25
N VAL A 106 -8.88 5.99 11.00
CA VAL A 106 -8.35 5.72 12.35
C VAL A 106 -6.87 5.34 12.28
N GLY A 107 -6.47 4.51 11.31
CA GLY A 107 -5.09 4.11 11.11
C GLY A 107 -4.18 5.31 10.84
N CYS A 108 -4.59 6.21 9.95
CA CYS A 108 -3.81 7.40 9.64
C CYS A 108 -3.70 8.35 10.86
N PHE A 109 -4.81 8.65 11.54
CA PHE A 109 -4.76 9.55 12.68
C PHE A 109 -4.02 8.96 13.89
N THR A 110 -4.11 7.65 14.11
CA THR A 110 -3.29 6.98 15.14
C THR A 110 -1.81 7.16 14.83
N GLY A 111 -1.38 6.97 13.59
CA GLY A 111 0.01 7.18 13.17
C GLY A 111 0.46 8.64 13.28
N ILE A 112 -0.39 9.59 12.89
CA ILE A 112 -0.14 11.03 13.04
C ILE A 112 0.09 11.40 14.50
N MET A 113 -0.80 10.93 15.39
CA MET A 113 -0.66 11.23 16.82
C MET A 113 0.59 10.58 17.42
N GLN A 114 0.94 9.35 17.03
CA GLN A 114 2.20 8.74 17.44
C GLN A 114 3.41 9.57 16.99
N CYS A 115 3.42 10.06 15.75
CA CYS A 115 4.48 10.99 15.29
C CYS A 115 4.50 12.28 16.10
N ASN A 116 3.35 12.87 16.42
CA ASN A 116 3.26 14.09 17.22
C ASN A 116 3.81 13.89 18.63
N TYR A 117 3.44 12.79 19.31
CA TYR A 117 4.00 12.46 20.63
C TYR A 117 5.51 12.39 20.61
N VAL A 118 6.09 11.69 19.64
CA VAL A 118 7.55 11.58 19.51
C VAL A 118 8.20 12.92 19.19
N LEU A 119 7.63 13.70 18.27
CA LEU A 119 8.16 15.01 17.89
C LEU A 119 8.15 16.00 19.05
N ASP A 120 7.07 16.02 19.84
CA ASP A 120 6.97 16.87 21.02
C ASP A 120 7.98 16.47 22.09
N ASP A 121 8.20 15.17 22.33
CA ASP A 121 9.26 14.70 23.21
C ASP A 121 10.64 15.12 22.71
N LEU A 122 10.94 14.89 21.43
CA LEU A 122 12.21 15.28 20.81
C LEU A 122 12.46 16.81 20.85
N ASN A 123 11.42 17.62 20.95
CA ASN A 123 11.57 19.08 21.10
C ASN A 123 11.97 19.50 22.52
N THR A 124 11.82 18.63 23.51
CA THR A 124 12.16 18.89 24.92
C THR A 124 13.46 18.22 25.37
N LEU A 125 13.89 17.15 24.67
CA LEU A 125 15.11 16.42 25.00
C LEU A 125 16.36 17.20 24.55
N ASP A 126 17.40 17.08 25.34
CA ASP A 126 18.75 17.59 25.01
C ASP A 126 19.50 16.51 24.20
N PRO A 127 19.77 16.71 22.89
CA PRO A 127 20.44 15.72 22.06
C PRO A 127 21.85 15.35 22.56
N GLU A 128 22.59 16.28 23.18
CA GLU A 128 23.94 16.00 23.68
C GLU A 128 23.95 14.98 24.81
N LYS A 129 22.91 15.00 25.65
CA LYS A 129 22.72 14.01 26.73
C LYS A 129 22.67 12.57 26.19
N TYR A 130 22.19 12.39 24.97
CA TYR A 130 22.04 11.08 24.31
C TYR A 130 23.11 10.82 23.23
N ASN A 131 24.18 11.63 23.21
CA ASN A 131 25.29 11.55 22.26
C ASN A 131 24.87 11.66 20.78
N PHE A 132 23.89 12.48 20.46
CA PHE A 132 23.56 12.84 19.10
C PHE A 132 24.22 14.14 18.69
N SER A 133 24.75 14.21 17.48
CA SER A 133 25.04 15.47 16.81
C SER A 133 23.73 16.18 16.44
N THR A 134 23.80 17.47 16.18
CA THR A 134 22.65 18.25 15.72
C THR A 134 22.08 17.71 14.41
N GLU A 135 22.94 17.24 13.51
CA GLU A 135 22.57 16.68 12.21
C GLU A 135 21.80 15.36 12.37
N GLU A 136 22.34 14.41 13.14
CA GLU A 136 21.68 13.13 13.43
C GLU A 136 20.32 13.35 14.12
N TYR A 137 20.25 14.29 15.05
CA TYR A 137 19.00 14.57 15.76
C TYR A 137 17.94 15.22 14.87
N ASN A 138 18.35 16.10 13.95
CA ASN A 138 17.46 16.68 12.96
C ASN A 138 16.97 15.62 11.95
N ASN A 139 17.83 14.67 11.56
CA ASN A 139 17.44 13.53 10.74
C ASN A 139 16.36 12.70 11.47
N LEU A 140 16.55 12.37 12.75
CA LEU A 140 15.53 11.63 13.53
C LEU A 140 14.19 12.36 13.58
N LYS A 141 14.18 13.68 13.77
CA LYS A 141 12.94 14.49 13.68
C LYS A 141 12.33 14.43 12.28
N ALA A 142 13.16 14.51 11.25
CA ALA A 142 12.71 14.45 9.86
C ALA A 142 12.10 13.08 9.50
N GLN A 143 12.54 11.98 10.12
CA GLN A 143 11.90 10.66 9.97
C GLN A 143 10.42 10.72 10.36
N CYS A 144 10.11 11.19 11.58
CA CYS A 144 8.72 11.30 12.06
C CYS A 144 7.90 12.32 11.27
N ARG A 145 8.50 13.47 10.88
CA ARG A 145 7.82 14.51 10.09
C ARG A 145 7.44 13.99 8.70
N THR A 146 8.34 13.26 8.04
CA THR A 146 8.08 12.65 6.73
C THR A 146 7.00 11.57 6.84
N LEU A 147 7.05 10.74 7.87
CA LEU A 147 6.02 9.72 8.10
C LEU A 147 4.65 10.36 8.37
N ARG A 148 4.59 11.44 9.15
CA ARG A 148 3.36 12.22 9.37
C ARG A 148 2.81 12.79 8.06
N ALA A 149 3.67 13.35 7.22
CA ALA A 149 3.31 13.85 5.89
C ALA A 149 2.79 12.72 4.98
N TRP A 150 3.35 11.51 5.08
CA TRP A 150 2.86 10.33 4.36
C TRP A 150 1.44 9.94 4.79
N PHE A 151 1.12 9.93 6.09
CA PHE A 151 -0.24 9.71 6.57
C PHE A 151 -1.20 10.78 6.08
N TYR A 152 -0.81 12.07 6.13
CA TYR A 152 -1.64 13.16 5.63
C TYR A 152 -1.85 13.12 4.12
N THR A 153 -0.87 12.66 3.34
CA THR A 153 -1.03 12.44 1.90
C THR A 153 -2.12 11.39 1.61
N ARG A 154 -2.19 10.32 2.40
CA ARG A 154 -3.27 9.32 2.32
C ARG A 154 -4.63 9.91 2.66
N LEU A 155 -4.71 10.65 3.75
CA LEU A 155 -5.95 11.33 4.17
C LEU A 155 -6.44 12.34 3.13
N LEU A 156 -5.53 13.14 2.56
CA LEU A 156 -5.84 14.08 1.48
C LEU A 156 -6.40 13.34 0.26
N GLY A 157 -5.79 12.23 -0.13
CA GLY A 157 -6.25 11.38 -1.24
C GLY A 157 -7.60 10.73 -1.00
N SER A 158 -7.91 10.36 0.23
CA SER A 158 -9.13 9.61 0.59
C SER A 158 -10.30 10.49 0.99
N TYR A 159 -10.07 11.58 1.73
CA TYR A 159 -11.14 12.36 2.37
C TYR A 159 -11.14 13.85 2.04
N ARG A 160 -10.07 14.39 1.49
CA ARG A 160 -9.86 15.83 1.21
C ARG A 160 -9.82 16.67 2.48
N ASN A 161 -10.95 16.89 3.13
CA ASN A 161 -11.10 17.73 4.32
C ASN A 161 -10.92 16.90 5.59
N VAL A 162 -9.87 17.17 6.36
CA VAL A 162 -9.55 16.43 7.60
C VAL A 162 -8.99 17.41 8.66
N PRO A 163 -9.03 17.05 9.95
CA PRO A 163 -8.34 17.80 10.99
C PRO A 163 -6.83 17.85 10.77
N LEU A 164 -6.21 18.99 11.08
CA LEU A 164 -4.76 19.18 11.01
C LEU A 164 -4.16 19.21 12.43
N ALA A 165 -3.78 18.03 12.94
CA ALA A 165 -3.15 17.86 14.23
C ALA A 165 -1.62 17.82 14.06
N VAL A 166 -0.92 18.81 14.67
CA VAL A 166 0.55 18.96 14.54
C VAL A 166 1.30 18.79 15.85
N SER A 167 0.59 18.60 16.96
CA SER A 167 1.14 18.30 18.28
C SER A 167 0.24 17.34 19.05
N ARG A 168 0.74 16.78 20.16
CA ARG A 168 -0.03 15.90 21.06
C ARG A 168 -1.20 16.60 21.76
N ASP A 169 -1.14 17.93 21.88
CA ASP A 169 -2.16 18.71 22.59
C ASP A 169 -3.42 18.96 21.75
N VAL A 170 -3.37 18.68 20.44
CA VAL A 170 -4.53 18.80 19.56
C VAL A 170 -5.48 17.63 19.79
N SER A 171 -6.69 17.94 20.24
CA SER A 171 -7.73 16.93 20.46
C SER A 171 -8.50 16.61 19.19
N LEU A 172 -8.32 15.43 18.64
CA LEU A 172 -9.07 14.95 17.47
C LEU A 172 -10.59 14.83 17.73
N ASN A 173 -11.04 14.88 18.99
CA ASN A 173 -12.46 14.85 19.33
C ASN A 173 -13.13 16.23 19.28
N SER A 174 -12.40 17.30 19.03
CA SER A 174 -12.91 18.67 18.95
C SER A 174 -12.33 19.50 17.82
N GLU A 175 -11.28 19.00 17.16
CA GLU A 175 -10.64 19.73 16.05
C GLU A 175 -11.50 19.66 14.78
N GLY A 176 -11.69 20.79 14.11
CA GLY A 176 -12.38 20.89 12.84
C GLY A 176 -11.51 20.49 11.65
N GLN A 177 -12.14 20.29 10.50
CA GLN A 177 -11.46 20.00 9.25
C GLN A 177 -10.87 21.28 8.64
N VAL A 178 -9.67 21.15 8.08
CA VAL A 178 -9.08 22.20 7.22
C VAL A 178 -9.45 21.97 5.76
N GLU A 179 -9.33 23.02 4.94
CA GLU A 179 -9.52 22.91 3.50
C GLU A 179 -8.40 22.09 2.84
N PRO A 180 -8.67 21.37 1.75
CA PRO A 180 -7.67 20.53 1.08
C PRO A 180 -6.40 21.29 0.70
N ARG A 181 -6.52 22.57 0.35
CA ARG A 181 -5.40 23.44 0.04
C ARG A 181 -4.49 23.66 1.24
N GLU A 182 -5.05 23.95 2.39
CA GLU A 182 -4.27 24.14 3.62
C GLU A 182 -3.52 22.86 4.02
N LEU A 183 -4.19 21.71 3.92
CA LEU A 183 -3.56 20.42 4.17
C LEU A 183 -2.43 20.13 3.16
N PHE A 184 -2.65 20.42 1.90
CA PHE A 184 -1.63 20.27 0.85
C PHE A 184 -0.40 21.13 1.14
N ASP A 185 -0.60 22.42 1.45
CA ASP A 185 0.47 23.38 1.75
C ASP A 185 1.28 22.94 2.98
N PHE A 186 0.61 22.37 3.99
CA PHE A 186 1.28 21.77 5.14
C PHE A 186 2.16 20.58 4.72
N ILE A 187 1.62 19.62 3.96
CA ILE A 187 2.36 18.44 3.49
C ILE A 187 3.56 18.87 2.63
N GLU A 188 3.34 19.79 1.69
CA GLU A 188 4.39 20.32 0.83
C GLU A 188 5.53 20.94 1.63
N LYS A 189 5.21 21.80 2.61
CA LYS A 189 6.19 22.44 3.49
C LYS A 189 6.98 21.40 4.29
N GLU A 190 6.29 20.45 4.94
CA GLU A 190 6.94 19.40 5.73
C GLU A 190 7.95 18.62 4.87
N LEU A 191 7.53 18.16 3.70
CA LEU A 191 8.38 17.36 2.81
C LEU A 191 9.56 18.17 2.25
N ARG A 192 9.36 19.44 1.85
CA ARG A 192 10.45 20.30 1.36
C ARG A 192 11.53 20.52 2.43
N GLU A 193 11.14 20.72 3.67
CA GLU A 193 12.07 20.86 4.78
C GLU A 193 12.77 19.52 5.09
N CYS A 194 12.01 18.41 5.14
CA CYS A 194 12.57 17.09 5.44
C CYS A 194 13.58 16.61 4.41
N VAL A 195 13.38 16.89 3.12
CA VAL A 195 14.37 16.59 2.05
C VAL A 195 15.74 17.20 2.35
N GLN A 196 15.81 18.34 3.04
CA GLN A 196 17.08 18.97 3.41
C GLN A 196 17.71 18.38 4.68
N LEU A 197 16.90 17.78 5.57
CA LEU A 197 17.32 17.27 6.88
C LEU A 197 17.61 15.77 6.88
N LEU A 198 17.00 15.02 5.96
CA LEU A 198 17.23 13.58 5.81
C LEU A 198 18.57 13.29 5.14
N ASP A 199 19.11 12.11 5.42
CA ASP A 199 20.32 11.62 4.77
C ASP A 199 20.07 11.28 3.30
N ALA A 200 21.06 11.57 2.46
CA ALA A 200 21.11 11.01 1.12
C ALA A 200 21.49 9.53 1.22
N LYS A 201 20.85 8.70 0.43
CA LYS A 201 21.18 7.28 0.27
C LYS A 201 21.46 6.99 -1.19
N ASP A 202 22.38 6.08 -1.41
CA ASP A 202 22.54 5.44 -2.71
C ASP A 202 21.77 4.09 -2.68
N GLY A 203 21.07 3.78 -3.75
CA GLY A 203 20.42 2.49 -3.92
C GLY A 203 21.41 1.34 -4.17
N ALA A 204 22.71 1.57 -3.97
CA ALA A 204 23.73 0.55 -4.17
C ALA A 204 23.65 -0.55 -3.14
N ALA A 205 23.63 -1.78 -3.59
CA ALA A 205 23.73 -2.97 -2.73
C ALA A 205 24.94 -2.86 -1.78
N GLY A 206 24.75 -3.19 -0.52
CA GLY A 206 25.82 -3.25 0.47
C GLY A 206 26.04 -1.99 1.30
N ASN A 207 25.27 -0.93 1.10
CA ASN A 207 25.34 0.22 2.01
C ASN A 207 24.71 -0.05 3.40
N GLY A 208 24.24 -1.27 3.66
CA GLY A 208 23.64 -1.65 4.94
C GLY A 208 22.52 -0.69 5.35
N THR A 209 22.02 0.04 4.41
CA THR A 209 21.20 1.19 4.59
C THR A 209 19.80 0.70 4.78
N VAL A 210 19.54 0.74 5.85
CA VAL A 210 18.41 0.62 6.65
C VAL A 210 17.18 0.88 5.80
N GLN A 211 16.65 -0.16 5.18
CA GLN A 211 15.28 -0.15 4.74
C GLN A 211 14.40 0.26 5.93
N GLY A 212 13.27 0.91 5.66
CA GLY A 212 12.40 1.40 6.72
C GLY A 212 12.78 2.76 7.30
N GLN A 213 13.79 3.42 6.76
CA GLN A 213 14.09 4.82 7.05
C GLN A 213 13.82 5.70 5.83
N TRP A 214 13.18 6.83 6.05
CA TRP A 214 13.08 7.86 5.02
C TRP A 214 14.48 8.41 4.69
N ASN A 215 14.68 8.69 3.43
CA ASN A 215 15.87 9.35 2.91
C ASN A 215 15.44 10.51 1.99
N ARG A 216 16.37 11.31 1.52
CA ARG A 216 16.08 12.47 0.66
C ARG A 216 15.27 12.09 -0.58
N ALA A 217 15.67 11.05 -1.26
CA ALA A 217 14.99 10.60 -2.49
C ALA A 217 13.58 10.08 -2.21
N GLY A 218 13.37 9.33 -1.11
CA GLY A 218 12.05 8.85 -0.70
C GLY A 218 11.10 9.99 -0.35
N ALA A 219 11.56 10.98 0.42
CA ALA A 219 10.76 12.17 0.76
C ALA A 219 10.47 13.03 -0.49
N ALA A 220 11.46 13.20 -1.38
CA ALA A 220 11.27 13.91 -2.65
C ALA A 220 10.28 13.16 -3.57
N ALA A 221 10.34 11.85 -3.63
CA ALA A 221 9.40 11.05 -4.42
C ALA A 221 7.96 11.08 -3.85
N LEU A 222 7.80 11.14 -2.52
CA LEU A 222 6.50 11.39 -1.91
C LEU A 222 5.95 12.78 -2.30
N LEU A 223 6.80 13.78 -2.39
CA LEU A 223 6.42 15.12 -2.87
C LEU A 223 6.09 15.11 -4.37
N VAL A 224 6.79 14.31 -5.20
CA VAL A 224 6.41 14.07 -6.61
C VAL A 224 5.00 13.48 -6.70
N ARG A 225 4.68 12.47 -5.85
CA ARG A 225 3.34 11.87 -5.76
C ARG A 225 2.28 12.91 -5.38
N LEU A 226 2.58 13.79 -4.42
CA LEU A 226 1.70 14.89 -4.01
C LEU A 226 1.41 15.84 -5.20
N TYR A 227 2.44 16.28 -5.90
CA TYR A 227 2.29 17.19 -7.06
C TYR A 227 1.56 16.57 -8.23
N LEU A 228 1.83 15.29 -8.53
CA LEU A 228 1.18 14.58 -9.64
C LEU A 228 -0.35 14.56 -9.48
N ASN A 229 -0.85 14.51 -8.25
CA ASN A 229 -2.27 14.41 -7.94
C ASN A 229 -2.92 15.75 -7.54
N ALA A 230 -2.16 16.85 -7.49
CA ALA A 230 -2.62 18.15 -6.99
C ALA A 230 -3.87 18.68 -7.73
N GLU A 231 -3.93 18.52 -9.07
CA GLU A 231 -5.08 18.96 -9.86
C GLU A 231 -6.40 18.35 -9.35
N LYS A 232 -6.38 17.07 -8.95
CA LYS A 232 -7.56 16.38 -8.43
C LYS A 232 -7.82 16.64 -6.96
N TRP A 233 -6.77 16.89 -6.19
CA TRP A 233 -6.91 17.03 -4.74
C TRP A 233 -7.21 18.44 -4.29
N ILE A 234 -6.67 19.45 -5.00
CA ILE A 234 -6.80 20.87 -4.65
C ILE A 234 -7.27 21.75 -5.83
N GLY A 235 -7.58 21.16 -6.98
CA GLY A 235 -8.04 21.90 -8.16
C GLY A 235 -6.94 22.72 -8.86
N GLU A 236 -5.66 22.52 -8.52
CA GLU A 236 -4.54 23.25 -9.09
C GLU A 236 -3.50 22.28 -9.65
N SER A 237 -3.10 22.47 -10.89
CA SER A 237 -2.05 21.67 -11.52
C SER A 237 -0.66 22.03 -10.98
N LYS A 238 0.12 20.99 -10.60
CA LYS A 238 1.51 21.07 -10.16
C LYS A 238 2.42 20.19 -11.04
N TYR A 239 2.05 19.97 -12.29
CA TYR A 239 2.83 19.11 -13.20
C TYR A 239 4.23 19.67 -13.49
N THR A 240 4.40 20.99 -13.48
CA THR A 240 5.72 21.63 -13.68
C THR A 240 6.65 21.33 -12.51
N GLU A 241 6.17 21.50 -11.27
CA GLU A 241 6.90 21.21 -10.04
C GLU A 241 7.18 19.70 -9.93
N CYS A 242 6.19 18.87 -10.27
CA CYS A 242 6.32 17.42 -10.33
C CYS A 242 7.46 17.01 -11.28
N ALA A 243 7.43 17.50 -12.52
CA ALA A 243 8.45 17.18 -13.51
C ALA A 243 9.85 17.66 -13.11
N ALA A 244 9.95 18.86 -12.56
CA ALA A 244 11.24 19.41 -12.12
C ALA A 244 11.85 18.58 -10.98
N LEU A 245 11.05 18.23 -9.98
CA LEU A 245 11.52 17.44 -8.84
C LEU A 245 11.83 15.98 -9.23
N ALA A 246 11.00 15.36 -10.08
CA ALA A 246 11.25 14.03 -10.60
C ALA A 246 12.58 14.00 -11.40
N GLN A 247 12.85 15.02 -12.20
CA GLN A 247 14.13 15.14 -12.92
C GLN A 247 15.33 15.27 -11.97
N GLN A 248 15.21 15.99 -10.85
CA GLN A 248 16.27 16.10 -9.85
C GLN A 248 16.58 14.73 -9.22
N ILE A 249 15.54 13.94 -8.89
CA ILE A 249 15.74 12.58 -8.38
C ILE A 249 16.50 11.73 -9.41
N LEU A 250 16.09 11.78 -10.69
CA LEU A 250 16.73 11.02 -11.76
C LEU A 250 18.16 11.48 -12.07
N ASN A 251 18.49 12.72 -11.81
CA ASN A 251 19.85 13.25 -11.92
C ASN A 251 20.78 12.82 -10.77
N GLY A 252 20.23 12.23 -9.70
CA GLY A 252 20.99 11.83 -8.52
C GLY A 252 21.19 12.94 -7.48
N ASP A 253 20.44 14.04 -7.54
CA ASP A 253 20.59 15.17 -6.60
C ASP A 253 20.28 14.76 -5.14
N PHE A 254 19.56 13.65 -4.95
CA PHE A 254 19.14 13.11 -3.64
C PHE A 254 19.73 11.74 -3.31
N GLY A 255 20.70 11.26 -4.10
CA GLY A 255 21.29 9.95 -4.03
C GLY A 255 21.19 9.21 -5.37
N SER A 256 22.02 8.20 -5.56
CA SER A 256 22.12 7.45 -6.82
C SER A 256 21.27 6.18 -6.76
N TYR A 257 20.31 6.08 -7.66
CA TYR A 257 19.41 4.94 -7.80
C TYR A 257 19.41 4.41 -9.23
N ALA A 258 19.08 3.13 -9.41
CA ALA A 258 18.99 2.50 -10.73
C ALA A 258 17.80 1.55 -10.78
N LEU A 259 17.22 1.38 -11.96
CA LEU A 259 16.17 0.38 -12.16
C LEU A 259 16.72 -1.03 -11.91
N GLY A 260 15.89 -1.88 -11.32
CA GLY A 260 16.14 -3.31 -11.25
C GLY A 260 16.33 -3.88 -12.66
N LYS A 261 17.21 -4.86 -12.79
CA LYS A 261 17.52 -5.50 -14.10
C LYS A 261 16.32 -6.26 -14.64
N THR A 262 15.56 -6.86 -13.74
CA THR A 262 14.30 -7.55 -14.03
C THR A 262 13.18 -6.95 -13.19
N TRP A 263 11.95 -7.19 -13.57
CA TRP A 263 10.80 -6.67 -12.84
C TRP A 263 10.69 -7.24 -11.42
N ASP A 264 10.98 -8.52 -11.25
CA ASP A 264 10.85 -9.28 -10.01
C ASP A 264 11.91 -8.91 -8.96
N GLU A 265 13.09 -8.43 -9.36
CA GLU A 265 14.15 -7.99 -8.45
C GLU A 265 13.66 -6.98 -7.39
N VAL A 266 12.65 -6.19 -7.74
CA VAL A 266 12.01 -5.21 -6.83
C VAL A 266 11.21 -5.87 -5.71
N PHE A 267 10.72 -7.09 -5.94
CA PHE A 267 9.75 -7.78 -5.06
C PHE A 267 10.27 -9.11 -4.52
N ASP A 268 11.46 -9.54 -4.92
CA ASP A 268 12.04 -10.83 -4.51
C ASP A 268 12.48 -10.86 -3.05
N TRP A 269 12.92 -12.01 -2.58
CA TRP A 269 13.23 -12.30 -1.17
C TRP A 269 14.29 -11.38 -0.55
N ASP A 270 15.22 -10.87 -1.36
CA ASP A 270 16.35 -10.02 -0.99
C ASP A 270 16.24 -8.61 -1.58
N ASN A 271 15.02 -8.12 -1.76
CA ASN A 271 14.74 -6.84 -2.40
C ASN A 271 15.25 -5.62 -1.61
N GLU A 272 15.68 -5.80 -0.36
CA GLU A 272 16.43 -4.78 0.38
C GLU A 272 17.73 -4.39 -0.32
N ASN A 273 18.26 -5.25 -1.21
CA ASN A 273 19.43 -4.97 -2.04
C ASN A 273 19.10 -4.34 -3.39
N CYS A 274 17.83 -4.18 -3.73
CA CYS A 274 17.41 -3.61 -5.00
C CYS A 274 17.65 -2.10 -5.06
N GLN A 275 18.43 -1.67 -6.07
CA GLN A 275 18.78 -0.25 -6.25
C GLN A 275 17.59 0.64 -6.67
N GLU A 276 16.47 0.05 -7.01
CA GLU A 276 15.27 0.78 -7.43
C GLU A 276 14.45 1.28 -6.25
N VAL A 277 14.57 0.66 -5.08
CA VAL A 277 13.74 0.95 -3.90
C VAL A 277 14.18 2.26 -3.26
N LEU A 278 13.28 3.25 -3.21
CA LEU A 278 13.49 4.53 -2.55
C LEU A 278 13.05 4.50 -1.09
N PHE A 279 11.94 3.82 -0.81
CA PHE A 279 11.44 3.56 0.54
C PHE A 279 10.64 2.27 0.57
N ALA A 280 10.91 1.43 1.57
CA ALA A 280 10.17 0.20 1.85
C ALA A 280 9.97 0.02 3.36
N PHE A 281 8.90 -0.67 3.74
CA PHE A 281 8.72 -1.15 5.12
C PHE A 281 9.42 -2.50 5.26
N PRO A 282 10.35 -2.64 6.22
CA PRO A 282 11.17 -3.83 6.33
C PRO A 282 10.38 -5.03 6.82
N SER A 283 10.64 -6.16 6.21
CA SER A 283 10.20 -7.47 6.67
C SER A 283 11.41 -8.32 7.01
N ALA A 284 11.41 -8.92 8.20
CA ALA A 284 12.51 -9.79 8.63
C ALA A 284 11.97 -10.93 9.47
N LYS A 285 12.36 -12.16 9.13
CA LYS A 285 11.96 -13.38 9.84
C LYS A 285 12.26 -13.25 11.34
N GLY A 286 11.24 -13.44 12.17
CA GLY A 286 11.35 -13.38 13.62
C GLY A 286 11.30 -11.97 14.24
N TYR A 287 11.29 -10.91 13.43
CA TYR A 287 11.33 -9.52 13.91
C TYR A 287 10.16 -8.67 13.42
N SER A 288 9.76 -8.78 12.17
CA SER A 288 8.58 -8.08 11.65
C SER A 288 7.52 -9.09 11.22
N HIS A 289 6.31 -8.91 11.74
CA HIS A 289 5.22 -9.82 11.47
C HIS A 289 4.61 -9.56 10.09
N TYR A 290 4.57 -10.59 9.27
CA TYR A 290 3.84 -10.63 8.02
C TYR A 290 2.34 -10.35 8.18
N VAL A 291 1.78 -10.52 9.38
CA VAL A 291 0.35 -10.30 9.69
C VAL A 291 -0.17 -8.98 9.15
N TYR A 292 0.66 -7.96 9.09
CA TYR A 292 0.23 -6.64 8.66
C TYR A 292 0.12 -6.49 7.14
N SER A 293 0.95 -7.18 6.38
CA SER A 293 0.91 -7.19 4.92
C SER A 293 0.71 -8.57 4.32
N GLY A 294 0.89 -9.63 5.11
CA GLY A 294 0.80 -11.03 4.66
C GLY A 294 -0.55 -11.38 4.04
N ASP A 295 -1.64 -10.85 4.59
CA ASP A 295 -2.97 -10.97 4.00
C ASP A 295 -3.03 -10.43 2.57
N LEU A 296 -2.27 -9.39 2.22
CA LEU A 296 -2.24 -8.85 0.87
C LEU A 296 -1.66 -9.84 -0.15
N PHE A 297 -0.83 -10.78 0.30
CA PHE A 297 -0.20 -11.80 -0.53
C PHE A 297 -1.01 -13.10 -0.53
N TRP A 298 -1.40 -13.59 0.64
CA TRP A 298 -2.22 -14.78 0.77
C TRP A 298 -3.59 -14.63 0.12
N TRP A 299 -4.10 -13.41 0.03
CA TRP A 299 -5.39 -13.15 -0.60
C TRP A 299 -5.36 -13.23 -2.12
N THR A 300 -4.18 -13.26 -2.73
CA THR A 300 -4.02 -13.29 -4.18
C THR A 300 -3.90 -14.68 -4.78
N VAL A 301 -3.71 -15.70 -3.95
CA VAL A 301 -3.53 -17.09 -4.39
C VAL A 301 -4.79 -17.93 -4.12
N PRO A 302 -5.04 -18.99 -4.93
CA PRO A 302 -6.16 -19.89 -4.67
C PRO A 302 -5.93 -20.67 -3.37
N ALA A 303 -7.02 -20.91 -2.64
CA ALA A 303 -6.98 -21.68 -1.41
C ALA A 303 -6.65 -23.15 -1.66
N ARG A 304 -6.20 -23.83 -0.61
CA ARG A 304 -5.95 -25.26 -0.46
C ARG A 304 -4.98 -25.86 -1.48
N THR A 305 -4.19 -26.78 -1.04
CA THR A 305 -3.10 -27.43 -1.78
C THR A 305 -2.16 -26.50 -2.59
N ILE A 306 -2.45 -25.20 -2.64
CA ILE A 306 -1.57 -24.20 -3.28
C ILE A 306 -0.19 -24.21 -2.64
N ALA A 307 -0.11 -24.46 -1.34
CA ALA A 307 1.15 -24.61 -0.62
C ALA A 307 2.04 -25.70 -1.25
N ASN A 308 1.45 -26.83 -1.64
CA ASN A 308 2.18 -27.89 -2.32
C ASN A 308 2.70 -27.46 -3.71
N TYR A 309 1.90 -26.71 -4.45
CA TYR A 309 2.31 -26.11 -5.73
C TYR A 309 3.47 -25.12 -5.56
N LEU A 310 3.43 -24.34 -4.49
CA LEU A 310 4.48 -23.38 -4.16
C LEU A 310 5.71 -24.04 -3.52
N GLY A 311 5.64 -25.36 -3.20
CA GLY A 311 6.70 -26.10 -2.54
C GLY A 311 6.76 -25.88 -1.03
N ASP A 312 5.76 -25.24 -0.44
CA ASP A 312 5.65 -25.06 1.00
C ASP A 312 4.80 -26.19 1.61
N THR A 313 5.46 -27.10 2.30
CA THR A 313 4.80 -28.23 2.99
C THR A 313 4.34 -27.88 4.40
N LYS A 314 4.75 -26.73 4.93
CA LYS A 314 4.47 -26.28 6.30
C LYS A 314 3.36 -25.26 6.37
N ALA A 315 3.15 -24.45 5.34
CA ALA A 315 1.95 -23.64 5.24
C ALA A 315 0.77 -24.59 5.20
N GLY A 316 0.19 -24.85 6.32
CA GLY A 316 -0.95 -25.76 6.43
C GLY A 316 -2.01 -25.42 5.39
N ASN A 317 -2.84 -26.40 5.04
CA ASN A 317 -4.01 -26.23 4.17
C ASN A 317 -5.04 -25.23 4.76
N GLY A 318 -4.54 -24.20 5.46
CA GLY A 318 -5.34 -23.18 6.11
C GLY A 318 -6.18 -22.43 5.10
N ASP A 319 -7.19 -21.76 5.59
CA ASP A 319 -8.10 -20.86 4.89
C ASP A 319 -7.35 -19.64 4.30
N HIS A 320 -6.36 -19.90 3.44
CA HIS A 320 -5.77 -18.87 2.61
C HIS A 320 -6.85 -18.41 1.65
N ASN A 321 -7.58 -17.47 2.12
CA ASN A 321 -8.78 -16.94 1.52
C ASN A 321 -8.41 -16.21 0.25
N CYS A 322 -8.38 -16.89 -0.86
CA CYS A 322 -8.20 -16.34 -2.20
C CYS A 322 -9.20 -15.20 -2.47
N LYS A 323 -8.96 -14.08 -1.81
CA LYS A 323 -9.88 -12.94 -1.86
C LYS A 323 -9.78 -12.26 -3.21
N TYR A 324 -8.57 -11.97 -3.67
CA TYR A 324 -8.35 -11.22 -4.88
C TYR A 324 -8.22 -12.12 -6.11
N GLY A 325 -8.93 -11.74 -7.15
CA GLY A 325 -8.72 -12.27 -8.49
C GLY A 325 -8.69 -11.12 -9.48
N LEU A 326 -8.16 -11.38 -10.67
CA LEU A 326 -8.20 -10.42 -11.76
C LEU A 326 -9.65 -10.21 -12.20
N ALA A 327 -10.03 -8.96 -12.41
CA ALA A 327 -11.28 -8.64 -13.10
C ALA A 327 -11.29 -9.34 -14.46
N PRO A 328 -12.41 -9.97 -14.88
CA PRO A 328 -12.43 -10.85 -16.03
C PRO A 328 -12.24 -10.11 -17.35
N SER A 329 -11.62 -10.79 -18.32
CA SER A 329 -11.57 -10.33 -19.70
C SER A 329 -12.67 -10.91 -20.58
N PHE A 330 -13.33 -11.98 -20.11
CA PHE A 330 -14.35 -12.71 -20.85
C PHE A 330 -15.57 -13.00 -19.98
N ALA A 331 -16.72 -13.03 -20.63
CA ALA A 331 -17.93 -13.60 -20.05
C ALA A 331 -17.80 -15.14 -19.92
N PRO A 332 -18.65 -15.82 -19.12
CA PRO A 332 -18.57 -17.27 -18.93
C PRO A 332 -18.71 -18.11 -20.21
N ASP A 333 -19.31 -17.56 -21.26
CA ASP A 333 -19.44 -18.20 -22.56
C ASP A 333 -18.25 -17.94 -23.52
N GLY A 334 -17.20 -17.31 -23.03
CA GLY A 334 -16.01 -16.98 -23.81
C GLY A 334 -16.13 -15.68 -24.62
N THR A 335 -17.25 -14.96 -24.55
CA THR A 335 -17.41 -13.66 -25.22
C THR A 335 -16.48 -12.62 -24.57
N PRO A 336 -15.59 -11.95 -25.35
CA PRO A 336 -14.68 -10.96 -24.78
C PRO A 336 -15.44 -9.69 -24.35
N TYR A 337 -15.12 -9.15 -23.18
CA TYR A 337 -15.52 -7.80 -22.82
C TYR A 337 -14.77 -6.78 -23.68
N THR A 338 -15.47 -5.69 -24.07
CA THR A 338 -14.94 -4.65 -24.95
C THR A 338 -14.75 -3.31 -24.23
N THR A 339 -14.95 -3.28 -22.91
CA THR A 339 -14.77 -2.08 -22.09
C THR A 339 -13.33 -1.54 -22.17
N GLU A 340 -13.15 -0.22 -22.10
CA GLU A 340 -11.83 0.43 -22.05
C GLU A 340 -11.08 0.01 -20.78
N LEU A 341 -11.77 0.02 -19.64
CA LEU A 341 -11.22 -0.34 -18.33
C LEU A 341 -11.43 -1.81 -18.00
N GLY A 342 -10.80 -2.27 -16.93
CA GLY A 342 -10.79 -3.67 -16.55
C GLY A 342 -9.93 -4.54 -17.47
N ARG A 343 -10.22 -5.83 -17.51
CA ARG A 343 -9.59 -6.82 -18.38
C ARG A 343 -8.05 -6.90 -18.25
N PRO A 344 -7.51 -6.96 -17.02
CA PRO A 344 -6.06 -6.90 -16.82
C PRO A 344 -5.33 -8.00 -17.56
N ALA A 345 -5.82 -9.24 -17.56
CA ALA A 345 -5.18 -10.34 -18.29
C ALA A 345 -5.09 -10.05 -19.81
N ALA A 346 -6.16 -9.53 -20.43
CA ALA A 346 -6.14 -9.15 -21.85
C ALA A 346 -5.17 -7.98 -22.11
N LYS A 347 -5.07 -7.01 -21.20
CA LYS A 347 -4.13 -5.87 -21.30
C LYS A 347 -2.67 -6.32 -21.20
N PHE A 348 -2.37 -7.29 -20.36
CA PHE A 348 -1.05 -7.92 -20.34
C PHE A 348 -0.81 -8.76 -21.61
N LYS A 349 -1.81 -9.57 -22.05
CA LYS A 349 -1.71 -10.41 -23.26
C LYS A 349 -1.54 -9.62 -24.56
N LYS A 350 -1.85 -8.32 -24.57
CA LYS A 350 -1.49 -7.42 -25.69
C LYS A 350 0.01 -7.47 -25.98
N TYR A 351 0.82 -7.79 -25.01
CA TYR A 351 2.28 -7.90 -25.07
C TYR A 351 2.69 -9.33 -24.70
N THR A 352 2.55 -10.26 -25.65
CA THR A 352 2.59 -11.71 -25.43
C THR A 352 3.86 -12.27 -24.81
N GLU A 353 4.99 -11.55 -24.93
CA GLU A 353 6.28 -11.97 -24.38
C GLU A 353 6.61 -11.22 -23.06
N ASP A 354 5.62 -10.55 -22.45
CA ASP A 354 5.77 -9.94 -21.13
C ASP A 354 6.05 -11.03 -20.10
N TYR A 355 7.19 -10.89 -19.40
CA TYR A 355 7.63 -11.86 -18.39
C TYR A 355 6.57 -12.08 -17.30
N ARG A 356 5.82 -11.06 -16.93
CA ARG A 356 4.78 -11.10 -15.91
C ARG A 356 3.60 -12.01 -16.26
N LEU A 357 3.37 -12.26 -17.57
CA LEU A 357 2.35 -13.22 -18.05
C LEU A 357 2.70 -14.68 -17.78
N LYS A 358 3.97 -14.99 -17.53
CA LYS A 358 4.36 -16.37 -17.27
C LYS A 358 3.67 -16.88 -16.01
N LEU A 359 3.38 -18.17 -16.01
CA LEU A 359 2.87 -18.88 -14.85
C LEU A 359 3.87 -18.76 -13.70
N TYR A 360 3.39 -18.29 -12.53
CA TYR A 360 4.23 -18.20 -11.35
C TYR A 360 4.69 -19.57 -10.90
N ARG A 361 5.97 -19.71 -10.63
CA ARG A 361 6.60 -20.89 -10.05
C ARG A 361 7.75 -20.48 -9.15
N ASN A 362 7.87 -21.14 -7.99
CA ASN A 362 9.10 -21.14 -7.21
C ASN A 362 10.08 -22.14 -7.84
N LEU A 363 11.30 -21.67 -8.11
CA LEU A 363 12.34 -22.48 -8.78
C LEU A 363 13.37 -23.04 -7.79
N GLY A 364 13.22 -22.77 -6.49
CA GLY A 364 14.20 -23.06 -5.45
C GLY A 364 15.31 -22.00 -5.38
N ASP A 365 16.15 -22.07 -4.34
CA ASP A 365 17.26 -21.13 -4.10
C ASP A 365 16.85 -19.65 -4.19
N ASN A 366 15.70 -19.31 -3.61
CA ASN A 366 15.13 -17.95 -3.65
C ASN A 366 14.96 -17.39 -5.07
N LYS A 367 14.55 -18.24 -6.00
CA LYS A 367 14.26 -17.85 -7.39
C LYS A 367 12.83 -18.17 -7.74
N ARG A 368 12.27 -17.34 -8.60
CA ARG A 368 10.93 -17.54 -9.15
C ARG A 368 10.87 -17.29 -10.65
N GLU A 369 9.75 -17.63 -11.24
CA GLU A 369 9.37 -17.28 -12.60
C GLU A 369 7.94 -16.77 -12.62
N GLY A 370 7.68 -15.73 -13.44
CA GLY A 370 6.35 -15.22 -13.72
C GLY A 370 5.65 -14.53 -12.55
N MET A 371 4.40 -14.18 -12.78
CA MET A 371 3.54 -13.52 -11.79
C MET A 371 2.13 -14.11 -11.75
N MET A 372 1.60 -14.61 -12.87
CA MET A 372 0.21 -15.02 -12.98
C MET A 372 -0.01 -16.48 -12.59
N LEU A 373 -1.19 -16.77 -12.02
CA LEU A 373 -1.69 -18.13 -11.80
C LEU A 373 -2.95 -18.32 -12.63
N PHE A 374 -2.95 -19.30 -13.53
CA PHE A 374 -4.04 -19.58 -14.46
C PHE A 374 -4.05 -21.05 -14.91
N GLY A 375 -5.18 -21.51 -15.41
CA GLY A 375 -5.33 -22.90 -15.84
C GLY A 375 -5.25 -23.89 -14.68
N TYR A 376 -4.81 -25.10 -14.95
CA TYR A 376 -4.47 -26.09 -13.93
C TYR A 376 -3.11 -25.76 -13.32
N LEU A 377 -2.99 -25.89 -12.02
CA LEU A 377 -1.74 -25.73 -11.29
C LEU A 377 -1.23 -27.11 -10.87
N ASP A 378 -0.32 -27.66 -11.69
CA ASP A 378 0.21 -29.02 -11.51
C ASP A 378 1.46 -28.98 -10.63
N TYR A 379 1.56 -29.92 -9.68
CA TYR A 379 2.72 -30.13 -8.81
C TYR A 379 3.04 -31.62 -8.64
N GLU A 380 4.20 -31.94 -8.12
CA GLU A 380 4.62 -33.31 -7.85
C GLU A 380 4.62 -33.57 -6.35
N GLU A 381 4.00 -34.68 -5.93
CA GLU A 381 4.04 -35.16 -4.56
C GLU A 381 4.33 -36.64 -4.53
N ASN A 382 5.42 -37.04 -3.87
CA ASN A 382 5.86 -38.45 -3.78
C ASN A 382 6.02 -39.13 -5.15
N GLY A 383 6.57 -38.42 -6.14
CA GLY A 383 6.78 -38.91 -7.51
C GLY A 383 5.49 -39.06 -8.33
N LYS A 384 4.39 -38.46 -7.91
CA LYS A 384 3.12 -38.46 -8.62
C LYS A 384 2.68 -37.04 -8.94
N ALA A 385 2.27 -36.84 -10.19
CA ALA A 385 1.64 -35.59 -10.60
C ALA A 385 0.29 -35.41 -9.89
N LYS A 386 0.07 -34.24 -9.34
CA LYS A 386 -1.17 -33.80 -8.67
C LYS A 386 -1.54 -32.40 -9.13
N ARG A 387 -2.75 -31.98 -8.78
CA ARG A 387 -3.27 -30.63 -9.05
C ARG A 387 -3.72 -29.95 -7.78
N VAL A 388 -3.67 -28.62 -7.81
CA VAL A 388 -4.35 -27.80 -6.82
C VAL A 388 -5.85 -28.05 -6.94
N VAL A 389 -6.50 -28.31 -5.81
CA VAL A 389 -7.93 -28.57 -5.73
C VAL A 389 -8.68 -27.40 -5.12
N SER A 390 -9.99 -27.34 -5.32
CA SER A 390 -10.89 -26.37 -4.69
C SER A 390 -10.77 -26.42 -3.16
N PRO A 391 -11.21 -25.38 -2.43
CA PRO A 391 -11.20 -25.38 -0.96
C PRO A 391 -11.99 -26.53 -0.34
N THR A 392 -13.04 -26.99 -1.00
CA THR A 392 -13.82 -28.17 -0.60
C THR A 392 -13.09 -29.48 -0.88
N GLY A 393 -12.07 -29.45 -1.75
CA GLY A 393 -11.27 -30.63 -2.11
C GLY A 393 -11.97 -31.62 -3.02
N ASP A 394 -13.08 -31.23 -3.63
CA ASP A 394 -13.95 -32.09 -4.43
C ASP A 394 -13.67 -32.01 -5.94
N GLU A 395 -12.90 -31.02 -6.40
CA GLU A 395 -12.56 -30.85 -7.81
C GLU A 395 -11.16 -30.24 -8.03
N ASP A 396 -10.54 -30.59 -9.16
CA ASP A 396 -9.32 -29.92 -9.63
C ASP A 396 -9.64 -28.49 -10.03
N LEU A 397 -8.82 -27.54 -9.53
CA LEU A 397 -9.02 -26.12 -9.76
C LEU A 397 -8.48 -25.71 -11.13
N TYR A 398 -9.35 -25.16 -11.98
CA TYR A 398 -8.97 -24.58 -13.27
C TYR A 398 -9.27 -23.07 -13.27
N LEU A 399 -8.25 -22.23 -13.16
CA LEU A 399 -8.39 -20.77 -13.07
C LEU A 399 -8.64 -20.14 -14.45
N ARG A 400 -9.81 -19.50 -14.60
CA ARG A 400 -10.27 -18.87 -15.86
C ARG A 400 -10.13 -17.36 -15.84
N ASP A 401 -9.95 -16.77 -17.01
CA ASP A 401 -10.05 -15.31 -17.21
C ASP A 401 -11.53 -14.90 -17.42
N ALA A 402 -12.40 -15.42 -16.56
CA ALA A 402 -13.83 -15.18 -16.53
C ALA A 402 -14.34 -15.36 -15.09
N VAL A 403 -15.44 -14.71 -14.74
CA VAL A 403 -16.14 -14.91 -13.46
C VAL A 403 -17.52 -15.51 -13.74
N GLY A 404 -17.84 -16.59 -13.05
CA GLY A 404 -19.09 -17.32 -13.21
C GLY A 404 -19.12 -18.59 -12.36
N ASN A 405 -20.16 -19.38 -12.48
CA ASN A 405 -20.29 -20.66 -11.81
C ASN A 405 -19.76 -21.79 -12.72
N PHE A 406 -18.51 -22.15 -12.58
CA PHE A 406 -17.81 -23.16 -13.38
C PHE A 406 -17.70 -24.53 -12.68
N LYS A 407 -18.32 -24.71 -11.53
CA LYS A 407 -18.25 -25.96 -10.78
C LYS A 407 -18.69 -27.15 -11.66
N GLY A 408 -17.82 -28.17 -11.76
CA GLY A 408 -18.02 -29.33 -12.60
C GLY A 408 -17.79 -29.13 -14.09
N CYS A 409 -17.38 -27.91 -14.53
CA CYS A 409 -17.08 -27.64 -15.94
C CYS A 409 -15.60 -27.92 -16.24
N GLY A 410 -15.35 -28.68 -17.31
CA GLY A 410 -14.04 -28.82 -17.92
C GLY A 410 -13.51 -27.49 -18.49
N PRO A 411 -12.21 -27.43 -18.89
CA PRO A 411 -11.56 -26.19 -19.34
C PRO A 411 -12.28 -25.44 -20.46
N ASP A 412 -12.86 -26.20 -21.42
CA ASP A 412 -13.53 -25.67 -22.62
C ASP A 412 -15.06 -25.71 -22.52
N GLU A 413 -15.58 -26.08 -21.35
CA GLU A 413 -17.02 -26.17 -21.15
C GLU A 413 -17.62 -24.84 -20.71
N ILE A 414 -18.75 -24.51 -21.33
CA ILE A 414 -19.52 -23.32 -21.00
C ILE A 414 -20.53 -23.69 -19.90
N PRO A 415 -20.56 -22.98 -18.77
CA PRO A 415 -21.53 -23.27 -17.72
C PRO A 415 -22.97 -23.00 -18.18
N ALA A 416 -23.90 -23.74 -17.61
CA ALA A 416 -25.33 -23.57 -17.91
C ALA A 416 -25.85 -22.20 -17.46
N ASP A 417 -25.42 -21.77 -16.29
CA ASP A 417 -25.61 -20.38 -15.78
C ASP A 417 -24.49 -19.50 -16.31
N ARG A 418 -24.83 -18.47 -17.07
CA ARG A 418 -23.91 -17.51 -17.67
C ARG A 418 -23.84 -16.19 -16.94
N THR A 419 -24.41 -16.11 -15.75
CA THR A 419 -24.36 -14.92 -14.92
C THR A 419 -22.90 -14.64 -14.52
N SER A 420 -22.49 -13.38 -14.66
CA SER A 420 -21.13 -12.92 -14.35
C SER A 420 -21.22 -11.58 -13.65
N ASP A 421 -21.13 -11.59 -12.35
CA ASP A 421 -21.13 -10.40 -11.48
C ASP A 421 -20.46 -10.70 -10.13
N MET A 422 -20.45 -9.71 -9.24
CA MET A 422 -19.84 -9.85 -7.92
C MET A 422 -20.49 -10.90 -7.01
N LEU A 423 -21.72 -11.35 -7.32
CA LEU A 423 -22.46 -12.31 -6.49
C LEU A 423 -22.43 -13.73 -7.06
N HIS A 424 -22.04 -13.88 -8.34
CA HIS A 424 -22.05 -15.14 -9.07
C HIS A 424 -20.64 -15.48 -9.57
N GLY A 425 -19.87 -16.13 -8.74
CA GLY A 425 -18.55 -16.64 -9.06
C GLY A 425 -18.25 -17.89 -8.25
N ASP A 426 -17.15 -18.54 -8.54
CA ASP A 426 -16.64 -19.69 -7.81
C ASP A 426 -15.12 -19.61 -7.62
N HIS A 427 -14.51 -20.68 -7.11
CA HIS A 427 -13.07 -20.75 -6.90
C HIS A 427 -12.25 -20.83 -8.18
N SER A 428 -12.84 -21.34 -9.28
CA SER A 428 -12.24 -21.39 -10.62
C SER A 428 -12.32 -20.06 -11.38
N SER A 429 -13.10 -19.12 -10.89
CA SER A 429 -13.27 -17.79 -11.46
C SER A 429 -12.04 -16.93 -11.27
N GLY A 430 -11.65 -16.19 -12.29
CA GLY A 430 -10.59 -15.20 -12.30
C GLY A 430 -9.17 -15.77 -12.18
N TRP A 431 -8.24 -15.24 -12.95
CA TRP A 431 -6.83 -15.50 -12.74
C TRP A 431 -6.41 -14.99 -11.36
N ARG A 432 -5.33 -15.59 -10.81
CA ARG A 432 -4.67 -15.13 -9.59
C ARG A 432 -3.28 -14.65 -9.92
N PHE A 433 -2.56 -14.15 -8.93
CA PHE A 433 -1.22 -13.61 -9.14
C PHE A 433 -0.40 -13.67 -7.85
N VAL A 434 0.91 -13.66 -8.02
CA VAL A 434 1.89 -13.62 -6.93
C VAL A 434 2.87 -12.49 -7.24
N LYS A 435 2.70 -11.35 -6.61
CA LYS A 435 3.60 -10.21 -6.80
C LYS A 435 4.85 -10.35 -5.97
N TYR A 436 4.72 -10.57 -4.68
CA TYR A 436 5.81 -10.93 -3.79
C TYR A 436 5.89 -12.44 -3.67
N PRO A 437 7.08 -13.04 -3.69
CA PRO A 437 7.22 -14.49 -3.66
C PRO A 437 6.71 -15.06 -2.33
N LEU A 438 6.12 -16.25 -2.41
CA LEU A 438 5.65 -17.00 -1.25
C LEU A 438 6.75 -17.99 -0.86
N TYR A 439 7.07 -18.02 0.43
CA TYR A 439 8.22 -18.78 0.95
C TYR A 439 7.98 -20.27 0.95
N MET A 440 9.06 -21.02 0.63
CA MET A 440 9.07 -22.48 0.55
C MET A 440 9.25 -23.17 1.90
N ASP A 441 9.68 -22.47 2.94
CA ASP A 441 10.07 -23.05 4.23
C ASP A 441 9.78 -22.11 5.40
N THR A 442 8.55 -21.60 5.48
CA THR A 442 8.19 -20.70 6.56
C THR A 442 7.50 -21.41 7.70
N ASP A 443 8.01 -21.20 8.91
CA ASP A 443 7.15 -21.17 10.08
C ASP A 443 6.07 -20.12 9.80
N GLU A 444 4.82 -20.49 10.01
CA GLU A 444 3.64 -19.71 9.66
C GLU A 444 3.88 -18.21 9.51
N GLY A 445 3.80 -17.75 8.29
CA GLY A 445 3.51 -16.37 8.04
C GLY A 445 4.64 -15.36 8.11
N GLN A 446 5.86 -15.66 7.80
CA GLN A 446 6.93 -14.65 7.79
C GLN A 446 7.36 -14.33 6.37
N MET A 447 7.19 -13.08 5.96
CA MET A 447 7.77 -12.52 4.75
C MET A 447 9.17 -11.97 5.05
N GLU A 448 10.09 -12.18 4.10
CA GLU A 448 11.41 -11.55 4.12
C GLU A 448 11.52 -10.41 3.11
N SER A 449 10.72 -10.45 2.03
CA SER A 449 10.65 -9.32 1.10
C SER A 449 10.10 -8.08 1.79
N ASP A 450 10.83 -6.98 1.70
CA ASP A 450 10.38 -5.69 2.18
C ASP A 450 9.17 -5.20 1.37
N PHE A 451 8.20 -4.59 2.04
CA PHE A 451 7.06 -3.99 1.36
C PHE A 451 7.46 -2.66 0.71
N VAL A 452 7.57 -2.66 -0.60
CA VAL A 452 8.01 -1.49 -1.38
C VAL A 452 6.88 -0.46 -1.44
N GLU A 453 7.11 0.69 -0.81
CA GLU A 453 6.16 1.81 -0.81
C GLU A 453 6.44 2.80 -1.94
N ILE A 454 7.70 3.08 -2.23
CA ILE A 454 8.12 4.01 -3.29
C ILE A 454 9.35 3.46 -4.00
N ARG A 455 9.33 3.46 -5.33
CA ARG A 455 10.43 3.00 -6.17
C ARG A 455 10.69 3.92 -7.37
N LEU A 456 11.89 3.87 -7.91
CA LEU A 456 12.37 4.76 -8.98
C LEU A 456 11.47 4.76 -10.23
N ALA A 457 10.90 3.62 -10.58
CA ALA A 457 9.96 3.54 -11.69
C ALA A 457 8.76 4.49 -11.51
N GLU A 458 8.26 4.70 -10.28
CA GLU A 458 7.18 5.67 -10.03
C GLU A 458 7.60 7.10 -10.38
N VAL A 459 8.83 7.48 -10.06
CA VAL A 459 9.38 8.80 -10.40
C VAL A 459 9.48 8.96 -11.92
N ILE A 460 9.95 7.92 -12.63
CA ILE A 460 10.04 7.91 -14.09
C ILE A 460 8.65 8.03 -14.72
N TYR A 461 7.67 7.27 -14.25
CA TYR A 461 6.30 7.30 -14.75
C TYR A 461 5.61 8.64 -14.45
N SER A 462 5.88 9.23 -13.29
CA SER A 462 5.37 10.56 -12.94
C SER A 462 5.91 11.63 -13.89
N LEU A 463 7.20 11.60 -14.18
CA LEU A 463 7.81 12.49 -15.18
C LEU A 463 7.26 12.23 -16.58
N ALA A 464 7.10 10.97 -16.97
CA ALA A 464 6.53 10.60 -18.27
C ALA A 464 5.09 11.10 -18.41
N GLU A 465 4.25 10.98 -17.37
CA GLU A 465 2.89 11.52 -17.40
C GLU A 465 2.89 13.04 -17.51
N CYS A 466 3.76 13.76 -16.78
CA CYS A 466 3.91 15.21 -16.93
C CYS A 466 4.29 15.58 -18.37
N ARG A 467 5.26 14.89 -18.98
CA ARG A 467 5.65 15.11 -20.37
C ARG A 467 4.52 14.83 -21.36
N PHE A 468 3.77 13.75 -21.12
CA PHE A 468 2.59 13.44 -21.93
C PHE A 468 1.54 14.54 -21.87
N ARG A 469 1.23 15.07 -20.67
CA ARG A 469 0.26 16.17 -20.46
C ARG A 469 0.73 17.50 -21.06
N GLU A 470 2.04 17.71 -21.16
CA GLU A 470 2.66 18.83 -21.89
C GLU A 470 2.60 18.66 -23.42
N GLY A 471 2.08 17.54 -23.93
CA GLY A 471 2.06 17.22 -25.37
C GLY A 471 3.40 16.68 -25.91
N LYS A 472 4.38 16.42 -25.05
CA LYS A 472 5.71 15.86 -25.38
C LYS A 472 5.67 14.33 -25.39
N VAL A 473 4.82 13.76 -26.24
CA VAL A 473 4.52 12.32 -26.25
C VAL A 473 5.77 11.46 -26.47
N ASN A 474 6.70 11.87 -27.32
CA ASN A 474 7.91 11.12 -27.58
C ASN A 474 8.85 11.08 -26.37
N GLU A 475 8.97 12.18 -25.60
CA GLU A 475 9.74 12.20 -24.36
C GLU A 475 9.11 11.26 -23.31
N ALA A 476 7.79 11.33 -23.17
CA ALA A 476 7.04 10.45 -22.30
C ALA A 476 7.25 8.98 -22.66
N ALA A 477 7.15 8.64 -23.93
CA ALA A 477 7.36 7.29 -24.46
C ALA A 477 8.79 6.77 -24.16
N THR A 478 9.80 7.59 -24.40
CA THR A 478 11.21 7.23 -24.10
C THR A 478 11.41 6.93 -22.61
N LEU A 479 10.86 7.76 -21.73
CA LEU A 479 10.92 7.53 -20.28
C LEU A 479 10.26 6.19 -19.89
N LEU A 480 9.05 5.92 -20.37
CA LEU A 480 8.37 4.65 -20.11
C LEU A 480 9.15 3.46 -20.67
N ASN A 481 9.74 3.59 -21.84
CA ASN A 481 10.53 2.54 -22.46
C ASN A 481 11.76 2.13 -21.63
N THR A 482 12.34 3.04 -20.86
CA THR A 482 13.46 2.69 -19.97
C THR A 482 13.06 1.62 -18.94
N VAL A 483 11.85 1.69 -18.42
CA VAL A 483 11.31 0.72 -17.47
C VAL A 483 10.77 -0.53 -18.20
N ARG A 484 10.06 -0.35 -19.32
CA ARG A 484 9.42 -1.45 -20.06
C ARG A 484 10.41 -2.50 -20.56
N ARG A 485 11.63 -2.09 -20.95
CA ARG A 485 12.64 -2.98 -21.54
C ARG A 485 12.89 -4.24 -20.72
N ARG A 486 12.90 -4.14 -19.39
CA ARG A 486 13.17 -5.26 -18.48
C ARG A 486 12.09 -6.34 -18.46
N ASN A 487 10.90 -6.01 -18.98
CA ASN A 487 9.75 -6.92 -18.97
C ASN A 487 9.71 -7.87 -20.18
N TYR A 488 10.62 -7.69 -21.15
CA TYR A 488 10.62 -8.45 -22.41
C TYR A 488 12.00 -9.04 -22.71
N PRO A 489 12.04 -10.20 -23.41
CA PRO A 489 13.30 -10.77 -23.89
C PRO A 489 14.05 -9.79 -24.80
N GLU A 490 15.38 -9.75 -24.69
CA GLU A 490 16.23 -8.83 -25.45
C GLU A 490 16.01 -8.91 -26.99
N ASN A 491 15.79 -10.12 -27.50
CA ASN A 491 15.56 -10.36 -28.94
C ASN A 491 14.15 -9.94 -29.41
N ALA A 492 13.24 -9.61 -28.52
CA ALA A 492 11.86 -9.26 -28.86
C ALA A 492 11.45 -7.86 -28.37
N VAL A 493 12.19 -7.26 -27.47
CA VAL A 493 11.83 -6.01 -26.77
C VAL A 493 11.40 -4.89 -27.73
N ALA A 494 12.08 -4.73 -28.87
CA ALA A 494 11.78 -3.67 -29.83
C ALA A 494 10.32 -3.70 -30.36
N LYS A 495 9.66 -4.87 -30.37
CA LYS A 495 8.28 -5.02 -30.81
C LYS A 495 7.27 -4.39 -29.83
N TYR A 496 7.67 -4.18 -28.57
CA TYR A 496 6.81 -3.81 -27.47
C TYR A 496 7.07 -2.42 -26.91
N LEU A 497 8.08 -1.73 -27.47
CA LEU A 497 8.37 -0.36 -27.06
C LEU A 497 7.43 0.64 -27.70
N TYR A 498 7.21 1.75 -27.02
CA TYR A 498 6.50 2.90 -27.55
C TYR A 498 7.33 3.65 -28.61
N ALA A 499 6.63 4.21 -29.61
CA ALA A 499 7.26 5.08 -30.60
C ALA A 499 7.92 6.31 -29.90
N PRO A 500 9.11 6.78 -30.36
CA PRO A 500 9.74 6.40 -31.62
C PRO A 500 10.67 5.17 -31.59
N GLU A 501 10.86 4.53 -30.41
CA GLU A 501 11.79 3.41 -30.25
C GLU A 501 11.20 2.06 -30.67
N GLY A 502 9.89 1.97 -30.78
CA GLY A 502 9.14 0.78 -31.20
C GLY A 502 7.86 1.15 -31.94
N PRO A 503 7.03 0.16 -32.29
CA PRO A 503 5.83 0.37 -33.09
C PRO A 503 4.59 0.76 -32.29
N VAL A 504 4.64 0.72 -30.95
CA VAL A 504 3.45 0.93 -30.12
C VAL A 504 3.17 2.42 -29.97
N THR A 505 1.92 2.83 -30.25
CA THR A 505 1.48 4.21 -30.06
C THR A 505 1.11 4.46 -28.61
N LEU A 506 1.72 5.48 -28.00
CA LEU A 506 1.35 5.92 -26.65
C LEU A 506 0.14 6.88 -26.74
N THR A 507 -1.00 6.41 -26.28
CA THR A 507 -2.22 7.21 -26.10
C THR A 507 -2.50 7.43 -24.62
N GLN A 508 -3.45 8.29 -24.26
CA GLN A 508 -3.85 8.48 -22.87
C GLN A 508 -4.39 7.18 -22.24
N ALA A 509 -5.17 6.40 -22.97
CA ALA A 509 -5.68 5.11 -22.51
C ALA A 509 -4.54 4.11 -22.30
N GLU A 510 -3.58 4.06 -23.24
CA GLU A 510 -2.40 3.19 -23.12
C GLU A 510 -1.49 3.61 -21.95
N LEU A 511 -1.35 4.92 -21.69
CA LEU A 511 -0.60 5.41 -20.54
C LEU A 511 -1.24 4.96 -19.21
N LEU A 512 -2.57 5.04 -19.10
CA LEU A 512 -3.29 4.54 -17.93
C LEU A 512 -3.20 3.01 -17.78
N ASP A 513 -3.23 2.28 -18.90
CA ASP A 513 -3.04 0.83 -18.92
C ASP A 513 -1.61 0.46 -18.53
N GLU A 514 -0.62 1.25 -18.93
CA GLU A 514 0.77 1.03 -18.58
C GLU A 514 1.04 1.30 -17.09
N TRP A 515 0.44 2.34 -16.51
CA TRP A 515 0.43 2.52 -15.06
C TRP A 515 -0.16 1.27 -14.36
N GLY A 516 -1.26 0.73 -14.86
CA GLY A 516 -1.90 -0.46 -14.31
C GLY A 516 -1.07 -1.73 -14.46
N ARG A 517 -0.26 -1.88 -15.52
CA ARG A 517 0.64 -3.02 -15.71
C ARG A 517 1.87 -2.93 -14.82
N GLU A 518 2.52 -1.78 -14.78
CA GLU A 518 3.77 -1.61 -14.03
C GLU A 518 3.53 -1.62 -12.53
N PHE A 519 2.51 -0.88 -12.07
CA PHE A 519 2.17 -0.76 -10.66
C PHE A 519 0.99 -1.65 -10.26
N PHE A 520 0.82 -2.76 -10.97
CA PHE A 520 -0.23 -3.72 -10.67
C PHE A 520 -0.15 -4.17 -9.21
N HIS A 521 -1.26 -3.98 -8.47
CA HIS A 521 -1.39 -4.37 -7.07
C HIS A 521 -0.34 -3.70 -6.13
N GLU A 522 -0.08 -2.41 -6.33
CA GLU A 522 0.77 -1.58 -5.45
C GLU A 522 -0.02 -0.52 -4.65
N GLY A 523 -1.33 -0.70 -4.50
CA GLY A 523 -2.18 0.14 -3.65
C GLY A 523 -2.36 1.56 -4.17
N ARG A 524 -2.61 1.74 -5.48
CA ARG A 524 -2.73 3.07 -6.12
C ARG A 524 -3.77 3.18 -7.24
N ARG A 525 -4.38 2.09 -7.67
CA ARG A 525 -5.19 2.08 -8.91
C ARG A 525 -6.38 3.05 -8.88
N ARG A 526 -7.09 3.18 -7.76
CA ARG A 526 -8.15 4.17 -7.57
C ARG A 526 -7.65 5.60 -7.82
N THR A 527 -6.54 5.96 -7.21
CA THR A 527 -5.91 7.28 -7.37
C THR A 527 -5.53 7.54 -8.84
N ASP A 528 -5.00 6.56 -9.55
CA ASP A 528 -4.68 6.68 -10.98
C ASP A 528 -5.95 6.88 -11.82
N LEU A 529 -7.00 6.10 -11.58
CA LEU A 529 -8.29 6.25 -12.27
C LEU A 529 -8.93 7.63 -12.04
N ILE A 530 -8.85 8.16 -10.80
CA ILE A 530 -9.33 9.52 -10.47
C ILE A 530 -8.52 10.55 -11.26
N ARG A 531 -7.19 10.44 -11.30
CA ARG A 531 -6.31 11.38 -12.01
C ARG A 531 -6.55 11.41 -13.52
N PHE A 532 -6.98 10.28 -14.09
CA PHE A 532 -7.35 10.17 -15.51
C PHE A 532 -8.83 10.41 -15.81
N ASP A 533 -9.64 10.86 -14.85
CA ASP A 533 -11.12 11.07 -14.99
C ASP A 533 -11.88 9.79 -15.38
N LYS A 534 -11.40 8.64 -14.94
CA LYS A 534 -11.99 7.34 -15.28
C LYS A 534 -12.70 6.68 -14.10
N PHE A 535 -12.45 7.07 -12.86
CA PHE A 535 -12.94 6.37 -11.69
C PHE A 535 -14.48 6.33 -11.63
N CYS A 536 -15.14 7.46 -11.64
CA CYS A 536 -16.60 7.53 -11.57
C CYS A 536 -17.29 7.31 -12.93
N LYS A 537 -16.60 7.66 -14.02
CA LYS A 537 -17.17 7.61 -15.39
C LYS A 537 -16.92 6.30 -16.11
N GLY A 538 -16.04 5.47 -15.57
CA GLY A 538 -15.57 4.24 -16.21
C GLY A 538 -16.59 3.12 -16.16
N VAL A 539 -16.43 2.21 -17.11
CA VAL A 539 -17.16 0.94 -17.19
C VAL A 539 -16.14 -0.18 -17.27
N TRP A 540 -16.27 -1.16 -16.40
CA TRP A 540 -15.48 -2.38 -16.44
C TRP A 540 -16.28 -3.56 -15.90
N TRP A 541 -16.15 -4.72 -16.52
CA TRP A 541 -16.89 -5.93 -16.20
C TRP A 541 -18.39 -5.65 -16.02
N ASP A 542 -18.93 -5.75 -14.80
CA ASP A 542 -20.32 -5.50 -14.45
C ASP A 542 -20.55 -4.12 -13.76
N LYS A 543 -19.48 -3.33 -13.57
CA LYS A 543 -19.59 -1.97 -13.02
C LYS A 543 -20.01 -0.97 -14.10
N THR A 544 -21.02 -0.20 -13.78
CA THR A 544 -21.50 0.94 -14.57
C THR A 544 -20.99 2.27 -14.01
N PRO A 545 -21.05 3.40 -14.75
CA PRO A 545 -20.67 4.71 -14.25
C PRO A 545 -21.43 5.08 -12.99
N ASP A 546 -20.76 5.82 -12.11
CA ASP A 546 -21.38 6.38 -10.91
C ASP A 546 -22.36 7.50 -11.31
N LYS A 547 -23.29 7.81 -10.40
CA LYS A 547 -24.25 8.88 -10.61
C LYS A 547 -23.59 10.24 -10.83
N ASP A 548 -22.54 10.50 -10.07
CA ASP A 548 -21.74 11.73 -10.08
C ASP A 548 -20.33 11.44 -9.53
N ASN A 549 -19.54 12.47 -9.26
CA ASN A 549 -18.15 12.33 -8.82
C ASN A 549 -17.98 12.26 -7.29
N HIS A 550 -19.04 12.16 -6.47
CA HIS A 550 -18.87 12.19 -5.02
C HIS A 550 -18.03 10.99 -4.51
N THR A 551 -18.08 9.87 -5.21
CA THR A 551 -17.32 8.66 -4.87
C THR A 551 -15.80 8.79 -5.09
N GLU A 552 -15.32 9.89 -5.70
CA GLU A 552 -13.87 10.21 -5.67
C GLU A 552 -13.35 10.50 -4.25
N ILE A 553 -14.24 10.69 -3.28
CA ILE A 553 -13.92 10.96 -1.88
C ILE A 553 -14.72 9.99 -1.03
N PHE A 554 -14.10 9.37 -0.03
CA PHE A 554 -14.82 8.51 0.89
C PHE A 554 -15.63 9.31 1.92
N PRO A 555 -16.75 8.75 2.43
CA PRO A 555 -17.48 9.34 3.55
C PRO A 555 -16.67 9.27 4.84
N LEU A 556 -17.00 10.15 5.77
CA LEU A 556 -16.61 9.97 7.15
C LEU A 556 -17.53 8.92 7.79
N HIS A 557 -16.95 7.93 8.43
CA HIS A 557 -17.72 6.88 9.11
C HIS A 557 -18.57 7.48 10.24
N ARG A 558 -19.76 6.90 10.48
CA ARG A 558 -20.68 7.37 11.52
C ARG A 558 -20.03 7.52 12.89
N ASP A 559 -19.19 6.56 13.31
CA ASP A 559 -18.52 6.62 14.61
C ASP A 559 -17.54 7.79 14.70
N VAL A 560 -16.84 8.10 13.59
CA VAL A 560 -15.93 9.24 13.49
C VAL A 560 -16.70 10.55 13.68
N LEU A 561 -17.80 10.73 12.98
CA LEU A 561 -18.68 11.91 13.14
C LEU A 561 -19.25 12.01 14.55
N SER A 562 -19.65 10.87 15.14
CA SER A 562 -20.23 10.86 16.48
C SER A 562 -19.21 11.20 17.57
N SER A 563 -17.93 10.89 17.34
CA SER A 563 -16.85 11.17 18.29
C SER A 563 -16.37 12.62 18.28
N ASN A 564 -16.63 13.36 17.19
CA ASN A 564 -16.22 14.75 17.03
C ASN A 564 -17.30 15.60 16.34
N PRO A 565 -18.05 16.42 17.10
CA PRO A 565 -19.15 17.24 16.57
C PRO A 565 -18.69 18.41 15.66
N ALA A 566 -17.40 18.72 15.61
CA ALA A 566 -16.85 19.73 14.71
C ALA A 566 -16.69 19.22 13.27
N LEU A 567 -16.74 17.92 13.06
CA LEU A 567 -16.62 17.32 11.74
C LEU A 567 -17.92 17.44 10.93
N LYS A 568 -17.75 17.62 9.63
CA LYS A 568 -18.84 17.65 8.65
C LYS A 568 -18.66 16.51 7.65
N GLN A 569 -19.76 15.86 7.31
CA GLN A 569 -19.74 14.81 6.30
C GLN A 569 -19.34 15.35 4.93
N ASN A 570 -18.63 14.54 4.15
CA ASN A 570 -18.32 14.86 2.75
C ASN A 570 -19.60 14.91 1.92
N THR A 571 -19.60 15.82 0.94
CA THR A 571 -20.77 16.03 0.07
C THR A 571 -21.11 14.75 -0.69
N GLY A 572 -22.39 14.39 -0.69
CA GLY A 572 -22.91 13.20 -1.36
C GLY A 572 -23.28 12.04 -0.43
N TYR A 573 -22.94 12.14 0.88
CA TYR A 573 -23.18 11.09 1.87
C TYR A 573 -24.08 11.54 3.01
#